data_9c150c40e4aabf73eedca5c0cd0e3d65
#
_entry.id   9c150c40e4aabf73eedca5c0cd0e3d65
#
_cell.length_a   1.000
_cell.length_b   1.000
_cell.length_c   1.000
_cell.angle_alpha   90.00
_cell.angle_beta   90.00
_cell.angle_gamma   90.00
#
_symmetry.space_group_name_H-M   'P 1'
#
loop_
_entity.id
_entity.type
_entity.pdbx_description
1 polymer ?
#
loop_
_entity_poly.entity_id
_entity_poly.type
_entity_poly.pdbx_seq_one_letter_code
_entity_poly.pdbx_strand_id
1 'polypeptide(L)'
;MLRQHTSQSWSKHRARILNFITRYGDKRITLAALHSLRALSNEQLNPQVEHLPPASIVTYTEQGALLGVAYAVADRSGHCIVVVHPDARRRGIGSKLMETLIQSLPSFSCQVAIDNVASLALCFNNELHAVAMFKGPTGKATLRFERRSMNASPNFRNSNPVS
;
A
#
# COMPACT_ATOMS: atom_id res chain seq x y z
N MET A 1 17.78 -3.91 -1.38
CA MET A 1 17.20 -5.28 -1.40
C MET A 1 15.79 -5.24 -0.84
N LEU A 2 14.85 -5.68 -1.62
CA LEU A 2 13.45 -5.82 -1.20
C LEU A 2 13.27 -7.08 -0.35
N ARG A 3 12.43 -6.96 0.67
CA ARG A 3 12.08 -8.08 1.53
C ARG A 3 10.60 -8.00 1.93
N GLN A 4 9.85 -9.05 1.65
CA GLN A 4 8.52 -9.25 2.22
C GLN A 4 8.67 -9.96 3.57
N HIS A 5 8.00 -9.42 4.60
CA HIS A 5 8.12 -9.94 5.95
C HIS A 5 7.15 -11.09 6.21
N THR A 6 7.67 -12.13 6.85
CA THR A 6 6.90 -13.21 7.50
C THR A 6 6.51 -12.79 8.91
N SER A 7 5.65 -13.57 9.57
CA SER A 7 5.31 -13.33 10.99
C SER A 7 6.56 -13.31 11.89
N GLN A 8 7.51 -14.19 11.64
CA GLN A 8 8.77 -14.23 12.42
C GLN A 8 9.64 -13.01 12.18
N SER A 9 9.84 -12.62 10.92
CA SER A 9 10.65 -11.45 10.61
C SER A 9 9.96 -10.15 11.03
N TRP A 10 8.65 -10.08 10.98
CA TRP A 10 7.88 -8.97 11.51
C TRP A 10 8.10 -8.80 13.02
N SER A 11 7.92 -9.86 13.80
CA SER A 11 8.16 -9.83 15.24
C SER A 11 9.56 -9.33 15.58
N LYS A 12 10.56 -9.77 14.82
CA LYS A 12 11.96 -9.36 15.01
C LYS A 12 12.23 -7.90 14.64
N HIS A 13 11.63 -7.40 13.58
CA HIS A 13 11.93 -6.08 13.01
C HIS A 13 10.86 -5.03 13.30
N ARG A 14 9.78 -5.38 13.98
CA ARG A 14 8.63 -4.53 14.25
C ARG A 14 9.00 -3.15 14.80
N ALA A 15 9.81 -3.12 15.85
CA ALA A 15 10.22 -1.86 16.48
C ALA A 15 10.99 -0.96 15.50
N ARG A 16 11.91 -1.54 14.74
CA ARG A 16 12.70 -0.80 13.74
C ARG A 16 11.81 -0.21 12.64
N ILE A 17 10.85 -0.99 12.15
CA ILE A 17 9.92 -0.57 11.09
C ILE A 17 9.00 0.53 11.60
N LEU A 18 8.41 0.39 12.78
CA LEU A 18 7.54 1.41 13.38
C LEU A 18 8.31 2.72 13.65
N ASN A 19 9.53 2.63 14.17
CA ASN A 19 10.38 3.80 14.38
C ASN A 19 10.72 4.51 13.07
N PHE A 20 10.99 3.77 12.01
CA PHE A 20 11.24 4.33 10.68
C PHE A 20 10.03 5.10 10.15
N ILE A 21 8.84 4.52 10.24
CA ILE A 21 7.60 5.16 9.80
C ILE A 21 7.32 6.42 10.62
N THR A 22 7.50 6.37 11.93
CA THR A 22 7.30 7.52 12.81
C THR A 22 8.29 8.65 12.51
N ARG A 23 9.53 8.31 12.22
CA ARG A 23 10.59 9.30 11.97
C ARG A 23 10.47 9.94 10.58
N TYR A 24 10.19 9.17 9.55
CA TYR A 24 10.25 9.60 8.15
C TYR A 24 8.90 9.69 7.46
N GLY A 25 7.85 9.15 8.07
CA GLY A 25 6.48 9.37 7.63
C GLY A 25 6.08 10.82 7.84
N ASP A 26 5.41 11.38 6.86
CA ASP A 26 4.88 12.74 6.94
C ASP A 26 3.45 12.77 7.53
N LYS A 27 2.88 13.97 7.58
CA LYS A 27 1.51 14.18 8.06
C LYS A 27 0.42 13.51 7.22
N ARG A 28 0.78 12.88 6.11
CA ARG A 28 -0.14 12.20 5.20
C ARG A 28 -0.45 10.76 5.63
N ILE A 29 0.34 10.20 6.55
CA ILE A 29 0.03 8.91 7.16
C ILE A 29 -1.10 9.12 8.16
N THR A 30 -2.22 8.43 7.92
CA THR A 30 -3.38 8.53 8.81
C THR A 30 -3.14 7.76 10.11
N LEU A 31 -3.72 8.25 11.20
CA LEU A 31 -3.70 7.54 12.48
C LEU A 31 -4.36 6.16 12.37
N ALA A 32 -5.40 6.03 11.54
CA ALA A 32 -6.09 4.77 11.31
C ALA A 32 -5.17 3.72 10.66
N ALA A 33 -4.39 4.13 9.64
CA ALA A 33 -3.43 3.22 8.99
C ALA A 33 -2.30 2.82 9.95
N LEU A 34 -1.77 3.75 10.73
CA LEU A 34 -0.74 3.46 11.73
C LEU A 34 -1.28 2.54 12.85
N HIS A 35 -2.51 2.76 13.28
CA HIS A 35 -3.20 1.91 14.25
C HIS A 35 -3.39 0.48 13.71
N SER A 36 -3.79 0.35 12.45
CA SER A 36 -3.90 -0.93 11.75
C SER A 36 -2.58 -1.69 11.75
N LEU A 37 -1.48 -1.02 11.43
CA LEU A 37 -0.15 -1.64 11.46
C LEU A 37 0.29 -2.06 12.87
N ARG A 38 0.05 -1.23 13.87
CA ARG A 38 0.39 -1.56 15.27
C ARG A 38 -0.42 -2.73 15.81
N ALA A 39 -1.68 -2.84 15.40
CA ALA A 39 -2.60 -3.91 15.79
C ALA A 39 -2.44 -5.19 14.95
N LEU A 40 -1.53 -5.20 13.98
CA LEU A 40 -1.35 -6.32 13.06
C LEU A 40 -0.99 -7.60 13.81
N SER A 41 -1.80 -8.63 13.62
CA SER A 41 -1.52 -9.95 14.15
C SER A 41 -0.56 -10.72 13.23
N ASN A 42 0.25 -11.59 13.82
CA ASN A 42 1.15 -12.45 13.04
C ASN A 42 0.39 -13.33 12.04
N GLU A 43 -0.83 -13.71 12.35
CA GLU A 43 -1.68 -14.55 11.51
C GLU A 43 -2.05 -13.87 10.18
N GLN A 44 -2.22 -12.54 10.17
CA GLN A 44 -2.52 -11.78 8.96
C GLN A 44 -1.37 -11.81 7.94
N LEU A 45 -0.15 -12.08 8.38
CA LEU A 45 1.01 -12.25 7.50
C LEU A 45 1.18 -13.70 7.00
N ASN A 46 0.31 -14.60 7.44
CA ASN A 46 0.29 -15.99 6.99
C ASN A 46 -0.78 -16.17 5.91
N PRO A 47 -0.39 -16.46 4.64
CA PRO A 47 -1.34 -16.58 3.55
C PRO A 47 -2.30 -17.78 3.67
N GLN A 48 -2.05 -18.70 4.60
CA GLN A 48 -2.89 -19.89 4.83
C GLN A 48 -4.03 -19.64 5.81
N VAL A 49 -4.07 -18.48 6.46
CA VAL A 49 -5.14 -18.11 7.40
C VAL A 49 -6.24 -17.36 6.66
N GLU A 50 -7.37 -18.01 6.44
CA GLU A 50 -8.45 -17.50 5.59
C GLU A 50 -9.46 -16.59 6.31
N HIS A 51 -9.54 -16.65 7.64
CA HIS A 51 -10.56 -15.91 8.41
C HIS A 51 -10.18 -14.47 8.77
N LEU A 52 -8.95 -14.06 8.47
CA LEU A 52 -8.46 -12.69 8.66
C LEU A 52 -8.10 -12.07 7.32
N PRO A 53 -8.33 -10.77 7.14
CA PRO A 53 -7.85 -10.09 5.93
C PRO A 53 -6.32 -10.15 5.90
N PRO A 54 -5.74 -10.67 4.81
CA PRO A 54 -4.29 -10.77 4.69
C PRO A 54 -3.65 -9.39 4.61
N ALA A 55 -2.48 -9.28 5.21
CA ALA A 55 -1.67 -8.07 5.17
C ALA A 55 -0.28 -8.38 4.61
N SER A 56 0.40 -7.37 4.14
CA SER A 56 1.77 -7.47 3.66
C SER A 56 2.60 -6.30 4.16
N ILE A 57 3.84 -6.61 4.56
CA ILE A 57 4.85 -5.63 4.90
C ILE A 57 6.07 -5.90 4.03
N VAL A 58 6.53 -4.86 3.34
CA VAL A 58 7.71 -4.92 2.48
C VAL A 58 8.69 -3.84 2.92
N THR A 59 9.96 -4.20 2.98
CA THR A 59 11.04 -3.25 3.28
C THR A 59 12.07 -3.23 2.16
N TYR A 60 12.74 -2.09 2.02
CA TYR A 60 13.90 -1.93 1.16
C TYR A 60 15.10 -1.52 1.99
N THR A 61 16.18 -2.29 1.88
CA THR A 61 17.44 -2.04 2.60
C THR A 61 18.62 -2.00 1.63
N GLU A 62 19.58 -1.13 1.92
CA GLU A 62 20.89 -1.11 1.26
C GLU A 62 21.98 -1.07 2.33
N GLN A 63 22.96 -1.97 2.22
CA GLN A 63 24.10 -2.04 3.17
C GLN A 63 23.64 -2.03 4.65
N GLY A 64 22.57 -2.73 4.94
CA GLY A 64 21.99 -2.81 6.28
C GLY A 64 21.14 -1.60 6.70
N ALA A 65 21.11 -0.52 5.94
CA ALA A 65 20.27 0.65 6.20
C ALA A 65 18.86 0.44 5.67
N LEU A 66 17.85 0.71 6.50
CA LEU A 66 16.46 0.70 6.08
C LEU A 66 16.13 1.99 5.35
N LEU A 67 15.76 1.89 4.08
CA LEU A 67 15.48 3.04 3.21
C LEU A 67 14.02 3.17 2.80
N GLY A 68 13.23 2.14 2.99
CA GLY A 68 11.82 2.20 2.66
C GLY A 68 11.00 1.11 3.32
N VAL A 69 9.73 1.43 3.56
CA VAL A 69 8.73 0.53 4.14
C VAL A 69 7.41 0.72 3.40
N ALA A 70 6.75 -0.38 3.08
CA ALA A 70 5.37 -0.38 2.62
C ALA A 70 4.54 -1.40 3.41
N TYR A 71 3.31 -1.04 3.68
CA TYR A 71 2.32 -1.86 4.37
C TYR A 71 0.95 -1.68 3.75
N ALA A 72 0.22 -2.76 3.62
CA ALA A 72 -1.21 -2.72 3.30
C ALA A 72 -1.92 -3.95 3.84
N VAL A 73 -3.22 -3.83 4.02
CA VAL A 73 -4.13 -4.90 4.36
C VAL A 73 -5.15 -5.07 3.23
N ALA A 74 -5.43 -6.31 2.85
CA ALA A 74 -6.36 -6.63 1.78
C ALA A 74 -7.80 -6.68 2.31
N ASP A 75 -8.31 -5.54 2.69
CA ASP A 75 -9.70 -5.33 3.10
C ASP A 75 -10.26 -4.04 2.47
N ARG A 76 -11.48 -3.68 2.83
CA ARG A 76 -12.13 -2.47 2.31
C ARG A 76 -11.67 -1.17 2.96
N SER A 77 -10.85 -1.23 4.00
CA SER A 77 -10.39 -0.04 4.72
C SER A 77 -9.51 0.88 3.87
N GLY A 78 -8.77 0.30 2.91
CA GLY A 78 -7.80 1.02 2.11
C GLY A 78 -6.57 1.46 2.90
N HIS A 79 -6.30 0.85 4.06
CA HIS A 79 -5.11 1.15 4.85
C HIS A 79 -3.85 0.76 4.09
N CYS A 80 -3.05 1.75 3.76
CA CYS A 80 -1.79 1.60 3.05
C CYS A 80 -0.79 2.64 3.56
N ILE A 81 0.43 2.22 3.79
CA ILE A 81 1.54 3.09 4.18
C ILE A 81 2.69 2.84 3.22
N VAL A 82 3.25 3.88 2.66
CA VAL A 82 4.51 3.85 1.91
C VAL A 82 5.38 5.00 2.38
N VAL A 83 6.54 4.67 2.93
CA VAL A 83 7.51 5.65 3.43
C VAL A 83 8.88 5.35 2.84
N VAL A 84 9.51 6.34 2.25
CA VAL A 84 10.88 6.27 1.74
C VAL A 84 11.72 7.29 2.49
N HIS A 85 12.93 6.87 2.92
CA HIS A 85 13.89 7.76 3.56
C HIS A 85 14.13 9.00 2.69
N PRO A 86 14.16 10.22 3.26
CA PRO A 86 14.30 11.44 2.47
C PRO A 86 15.49 11.45 1.51
N ASP A 87 16.63 10.93 1.95
CA ASP A 87 17.85 10.88 1.13
C ASP A 87 17.82 9.81 0.01
N ALA A 88 16.84 8.91 0.05
CA ALA A 88 16.68 7.85 -0.93
C ALA A 88 15.49 8.06 -1.88
N ARG A 89 14.83 9.19 -1.81
CA ARG A 89 13.71 9.55 -2.69
C ARG A 89 14.18 9.75 -4.13
N ARG A 90 13.25 9.64 -5.08
CA ARG A 90 13.50 9.75 -6.53
C ARG A 90 14.44 8.70 -7.13
N ARG A 91 14.59 7.57 -6.44
CA ARG A 91 15.38 6.41 -6.89
C ARG A 91 14.49 5.22 -7.31
N GLY A 92 13.19 5.40 -7.38
CA GLY A 92 12.24 4.33 -7.72
C GLY A 92 11.96 3.34 -6.59
N ILE A 93 12.44 3.58 -5.37
CA ILE A 93 12.23 2.68 -4.23
C ILE A 93 10.75 2.56 -3.86
N GLY A 94 10.03 3.69 -3.82
CA GLY A 94 8.59 3.68 -3.55
C GLY A 94 7.80 2.85 -4.55
N SER A 95 8.15 2.93 -5.84
CA SER A 95 7.50 2.14 -6.88
C SER A 95 7.78 0.64 -6.74
N LYS A 96 9.00 0.26 -6.42
CA LYS A 96 9.36 -1.15 -6.17
C LYS A 96 8.65 -1.72 -4.95
N LEU A 97 8.56 -0.93 -3.87
CA LEU A 97 7.80 -1.29 -2.67
C LEU A 97 6.33 -1.51 -2.99
N MET A 98 5.72 -0.57 -3.71
CA MET A 98 4.30 -0.62 -4.08
C MET A 98 4.02 -1.83 -5.00
N GLU A 99 4.84 -2.06 -5.99
CA GLU A 99 4.72 -3.21 -6.88
C GLU A 99 4.74 -4.54 -6.12
N THR A 100 5.72 -4.71 -5.23
CA THR A 100 5.85 -5.92 -4.41
C THR A 100 4.65 -6.08 -3.47
N LEU A 101 4.20 -4.99 -2.87
CA LEU A 101 3.05 -4.98 -1.98
C LEU A 101 1.77 -5.42 -2.71
N ILE A 102 1.51 -4.85 -3.88
CA ILE A 102 0.35 -5.19 -4.72
C ILE A 102 0.37 -6.65 -5.14
N GLN A 103 1.53 -7.15 -5.56
CA GLN A 103 1.69 -8.55 -5.99
C GLN A 103 1.53 -9.55 -4.85
N SER A 104 1.84 -9.16 -3.63
CA SER A 104 1.79 -10.03 -2.45
C SER A 104 0.39 -10.19 -1.85
N LEU A 105 -0.58 -9.40 -2.29
CA LEU A 105 -1.93 -9.39 -1.74
C LEU A 105 -2.97 -9.87 -2.76
N PRO A 106 -4.01 -10.58 -2.33
CA PRO A 106 -5.08 -11.05 -3.23
C PRO A 106 -5.96 -9.92 -3.76
N SER A 107 -6.06 -8.82 -3.03
CA SER A 107 -6.72 -7.59 -3.43
C SER A 107 -5.96 -6.40 -2.87
N PHE A 108 -6.10 -5.24 -3.51
CA PHE A 108 -5.42 -4.03 -3.08
C PHE A 108 -6.33 -2.83 -3.26
N SER A 109 -6.41 -1.99 -2.25
CA SER A 109 -7.00 -0.66 -2.34
C SER A 109 -6.23 0.32 -1.47
N CYS A 110 -6.19 1.57 -1.89
CA CYS A 110 -5.65 2.66 -1.08
C CYS A 110 -6.39 3.97 -1.36
N GLN A 111 -6.21 4.94 -0.49
CA GLN A 111 -6.84 6.24 -0.58
C GLN A 111 -5.76 7.31 -0.61
N VAL A 112 -5.86 8.24 -1.56
CA VAL A 112 -4.88 9.30 -1.75
C VAL A 112 -5.59 10.63 -1.93
N ALA A 113 -5.23 11.62 -1.11
CA ALA A 113 -5.70 12.99 -1.29
C ALA A 113 -5.22 13.55 -2.63
N ILE A 114 -6.07 14.30 -3.33
CA ILE A 114 -5.76 14.79 -4.68
C ILE A 114 -4.58 15.76 -4.73
N ASP A 115 -4.22 16.39 -3.62
CA ASP A 115 -3.05 17.26 -3.52
C ASP A 115 -1.73 16.50 -3.24
N ASN A 116 -1.81 15.19 -2.99
CA ASN A 116 -0.64 14.34 -2.81
C ASN A 116 -0.15 13.81 -4.17
N VAL A 117 0.48 14.68 -4.95
CA VAL A 117 0.90 14.40 -6.32
C VAL A 117 1.86 13.22 -6.41
N ALA A 118 2.80 13.10 -5.48
CA ALA A 118 3.77 12.01 -5.46
C ALA A 118 3.09 10.63 -5.28
N SER A 119 2.12 10.54 -4.37
CA SER A 119 1.37 9.30 -4.15
C SER A 119 0.39 8.99 -5.29
N LEU A 120 -0.22 10.01 -5.91
CA LEU A 120 -1.02 9.82 -7.12
C LEU A 120 -0.19 9.22 -8.25
N ALA A 121 0.99 9.80 -8.52
CA ALA A 121 1.91 9.29 -9.53
C ALA A 121 2.33 7.84 -9.23
N LEU A 122 2.61 7.53 -7.97
CA LEU A 122 2.97 6.19 -7.53
C LEU A 122 1.84 5.18 -7.83
N CYS A 123 0.58 5.54 -7.57
CA CYS A 123 -0.58 4.70 -7.86
C CYS A 123 -0.75 4.48 -9.38
N PHE A 124 -0.72 5.54 -10.18
CA PHE A 124 -0.89 5.42 -11.62
C PHE A 124 0.27 4.66 -12.29
N ASN A 125 1.50 4.86 -11.83
CA ASN A 125 2.68 4.16 -12.36
C ASN A 125 2.66 2.66 -12.02
N ASN A 126 1.91 2.25 -11.01
CA ASN A 126 1.70 0.85 -10.64
C ASN A 126 0.37 0.28 -11.16
N GLU A 127 -0.20 0.90 -12.18
CA GLU A 127 -1.41 0.43 -12.89
C GLU A 127 -2.64 0.31 -12.01
N LEU A 128 -2.72 1.07 -10.92
CA LEU A 128 -3.92 1.19 -10.12
C LEU A 128 -4.93 2.13 -10.79
N HIS A 129 -6.20 1.89 -10.55
CA HIS A 129 -7.30 2.68 -11.08
C HIS A 129 -8.00 3.45 -9.98
N ALA A 130 -8.25 4.73 -10.22
CA ALA A 130 -9.14 5.52 -9.40
C ALA A 130 -10.59 5.10 -9.66
N VAL A 131 -11.25 4.57 -8.64
CA VAL A 131 -12.63 4.02 -8.75
C VAL A 131 -13.67 4.87 -8.05
N ALA A 132 -13.26 5.77 -7.15
CA ALA A 132 -14.15 6.66 -6.44
C ALA A 132 -13.43 7.94 -6.02
N MET A 133 -14.19 9.01 -5.85
CA MET A 133 -13.74 10.25 -5.23
C MET A 133 -14.71 10.61 -4.10
N PHE A 134 -14.17 11.00 -2.95
CA PHE A 134 -14.95 11.37 -1.79
C PHE A 134 -14.21 12.41 -0.95
N LYS A 135 -14.90 13.00 0.01
CA LYS A 135 -14.30 13.90 0.97
C LYS A 135 -13.60 13.10 2.06
N GLY A 136 -12.28 13.22 2.13
CA GLY A 136 -11.46 12.52 3.11
C GLY A 136 -11.56 13.09 4.52
N PRO A 137 -10.87 12.46 5.50
CA PRO A 137 -10.91 12.86 6.92
C PRO A 137 -10.49 14.31 7.20
N THR A 138 -9.63 14.86 6.34
CA THR A 138 -9.14 16.25 6.45
C THR A 138 -10.00 17.26 5.68
N GLY A 139 -11.12 16.84 5.10
CA GLY A 139 -11.97 17.68 4.27
C GLY A 139 -11.52 17.82 2.81
N LYS A 140 -10.40 17.23 2.42
CA LYS A 140 -9.87 17.25 1.06
C LYS A 140 -10.52 16.19 0.18
N ALA A 141 -10.67 16.48 -1.11
CA ALA A 141 -11.06 15.47 -2.08
C ALA A 141 -10.00 14.34 -2.10
N THR A 142 -10.47 13.12 -2.05
CA THR A 142 -9.63 11.92 -1.92
C THR A 142 -10.06 10.92 -2.98
N LEU A 143 -9.10 10.31 -3.65
CA LEU A 143 -9.33 9.23 -4.60
C LEU A 143 -9.10 7.89 -3.93
N ARG A 144 -10.01 6.94 -4.21
CA ARG A 144 -9.81 5.54 -3.90
C ARG A 144 -9.26 4.83 -5.13
N PHE A 145 -8.14 4.16 -4.95
CA PHE A 145 -7.50 3.33 -5.97
C PHE A 145 -7.70 1.86 -5.70
N GLU A 146 -7.86 1.09 -6.75
CA GLU A 146 -7.92 -0.36 -6.69
C GLU A 146 -7.09 -0.98 -7.83
N ARG A 147 -6.61 -2.20 -7.58
CA ARG A 147 -6.01 -3.02 -8.62
C ARG A 147 -7.10 -3.56 -9.53
N ARG A 148 -6.85 -3.63 -10.84
CA ARG A 148 -7.71 -4.40 -11.75
C ARG A 148 -7.80 -5.85 -11.29
N SER A 149 -9.01 -6.40 -11.25
CA SER A 149 -9.21 -7.82 -11.09
C SER A 149 -8.60 -8.55 -12.29
N MET A 150 -7.72 -9.53 -12.05
CA MET A 150 -7.11 -10.35 -13.11
C MET A 150 -8.14 -11.16 -13.91
N ASN A 151 -9.36 -11.31 -13.39
CA ASN A 151 -10.48 -12.01 -14.01
C ASN A 151 -11.47 -11.08 -14.74
N ALA A 152 -11.27 -9.77 -14.69
CA ALA A 152 -12.02 -8.85 -15.51
C ALA A 152 -11.34 -8.77 -16.88
N SER A 153 -11.63 -9.71 -17.76
CA SER A 153 -11.53 -9.43 -19.18
C SER A 153 -12.33 -8.14 -19.42
N PRO A 154 -11.76 -7.13 -20.10
CA PRO A 154 -12.57 -6.01 -20.54
C PRO A 154 -13.58 -6.59 -21.51
N ASN A 155 -14.75 -6.94 -21.03
CA ASN A 155 -15.91 -7.07 -21.87
C ASN A 155 -16.24 -5.68 -22.38
N PHE A 156 -15.44 -5.19 -23.32
CA PHE A 156 -15.95 -4.29 -24.33
C PHE A 156 -16.96 -5.11 -25.14
N ARG A 157 -18.14 -5.33 -24.59
CA ARG A 157 -19.28 -5.49 -25.45
C ARG A 157 -19.35 -4.17 -26.21
N ASN A 158 -18.86 -4.19 -27.43
CA ASN A 158 -19.35 -3.31 -28.44
C ASN A 158 -20.87 -3.53 -28.50
N SER A 159 -21.58 -2.86 -27.64
CA SER A 159 -22.94 -2.49 -27.97
C SER A 159 -22.79 -1.43 -29.06
N ASN A 160 -22.57 -1.89 -30.26
CA ASN A 160 -22.94 -1.05 -31.40
C ASN A 160 -24.38 -0.67 -31.16
N PRO A 161 -24.70 0.62 -31.03
CA PRO A 161 -26.07 1.02 -31.13
C PRO A 161 -26.49 0.65 -32.55
N VAL A 162 -27.24 -0.42 -32.66
CA VAL A 162 -27.97 -0.67 -33.89
C VAL A 162 -29.01 0.48 -33.96
N SER A 163 -28.71 1.42 -34.79
CA SER A 163 -29.68 2.39 -35.20
C SER A 163 -30.88 1.72 -35.86
#